data_daa8577c0dbf72a4cef868ef095c7614
#
_entry.id   daa8577c0dbf72a4cef868ef095c7614
#
_cell.length_a   1.000
_cell.length_b   1.000
_cell.length_c   1.000
_cell.angle_alpha   90.00
_cell.angle_beta   90.00
_cell.angle_gamma   90.00
#
_symmetry.space_group_name_H-M   'P 1'
#
loop_
_entity.id
_entity.type
_entity.pdbx_description
1 polymer ?
#
loop_
_entity_poly.entity_id
_entity_poly.type
_entity_poly.pdbx_seq_one_letter_code
_entity_poly.pdbx_strand_id
1 'polypeptide(L)'
;MKLMIVAGHDYPFTFGTFEMLDRLTDSEGNSASKIVTRVGGAKQIEAYAQARGLPVVRIVPDFEAYKDRAILNCLREMVLYSDVMVIFPGGFESMEAYLAGIETQIKLYDFRGMI
;
A
#
# COMPACT_ATOMS: atom_id res chain seq x y z
N MET A 1 9.21 10.03 -3.68
CA MET A 1 9.07 8.58 -3.85
C MET A 1 7.63 8.15 -4.01
N LYS A 2 7.42 7.02 -4.62
CA LYS A 2 6.08 6.42 -4.76
C LYS A 2 5.88 5.43 -3.62
N LEU A 3 4.92 5.71 -2.74
CA LEU A 3 4.65 4.92 -1.55
C LEU A 3 3.42 4.04 -1.75
N MET A 4 3.62 2.73 -1.77
CA MET A 4 2.55 1.75 -1.84
C MET A 4 2.07 1.43 -0.43
N ILE A 5 0.75 1.49 -0.21
CA ILE A 5 0.15 1.15 1.08
C ILE A 5 -0.82 0.00 0.86
N VAL A 6 -0.70 -1.03 1.68
CA VAL A 6 -1.61 -2.19 1.67
C VAL A 6 -2.20 -2.36 3.05
N ALA A 7 -3.51 -2.51 3.12
CA ALA A 7 -4.24 -2.72 4.36
C ALA A 7 -5.53 -3.49 4.08
N GLY A 8 -6.01 -4.21 5.07
CA GLY A 8 -7.32 -4.88 4.98
C GLY A 8 -8.44 -3.85 4.91
N HIS A 9 -9.56 -4.25 4.31
CA HIS A 9 -10.75 -3.39 4.18
C HIS A 9 -11.21 -2.82 5.51
N ASP A 10 -11.12 -3.62 6.55
CA ASP A 10 -11.64 -3.28 7.87
C ASP A 10 -10.55 -2.79 8.83
N TYR A 11 -9.33 -2.63 8.35
CA TYR A 11 -8.25 -2.16 9.20
C TYR A 11 -8.47 -0.68 9.53
N PRO A 12 -8.65 -0.34 10.82
CA PRO A 12 -8.97 1.04 11.19
C PRO A 12 -7.72 1.93 11.13
N PHE A 13 -7.78 2.99 10.34
CA PHE A 13 -6.74 4.01 10.36
C PHE A 13 -7.05 4.97 11.51
N THR A 14 -6.26 4.85 12.56
CA THR A 14 -6.35 5.71 13.74
C THR A 14 -5.41 6.90 13.59
N PHE A 15 -5.45 7.79 14.57
CA PHE A 15 -4.48 8.88 14.67
C PHE A 15 -3.05 8.35 14.67
N GLY A 16 -2.81 7.24 15.38
CA GLY A 16 -1.49 6.60 15.42
C GLY A 16 -1.05 6.07 14.07
N THR A 17 -1.98 5.53 13.27
CA THR A 17 -1.70 5.09 11.90
C THR A 17 -1.26 6.26 11.03
N PHE A 18 -1.97 7.37 11.13
CA PHE A 18 -1.65 8.59 10.39
C PHE A 18 -0.27 9.13 10.78
N GLU A 19 0.03 9.16 12.07
CA GLU A 19 1.35 9.59 12.56
C GLU A 19 2.47 8.72 12.01
N MET A 20 2.27 7.41 12.02
CA MET A 20 3.24 6.46 11.50
C MET A 20 3.50 6.68 10.01
N LEU A 21 2.43 6.86 9.24
CA LEU A 21 2.55 7.15 7.81
C LEU A 21 3.21 8.51 7.58
N ASP A 22 2.90 9.51 8.39
CA ASP A 22 3.51 10.83 8.28
C ASP A 22 5.02 10.78 8.49
N ARG A 23 5.48 9.97 9.42
CA ARG A 23 6.93 9.79 9.64
C ARG A 23 7.61 9.19 8.43
N LEU A 24 6.95 8.24 7.75
CA LEU A 24 7.50 7.61 6.56
C LEU A 24 7.47 8.54 5.34
N THR A 25 6.44 9.36 5.22
CA THR A 25 6.28 10.25 4.07
C THR A 25 7.10 11.54 4.22
N ASP A 26 7.43 11.92 5.44
CA ASP A 26 8.16 13.15 5.75
C ASP A 26 9.62 12.92 6.13
N SER A 27 10.11 11.68 6.08
CA SER A 27 11.49 11.42 6.42
C SER A 27 12.42 12.08 5.42
N GLU A 28 13.54 12.58 5.92
CA GLU A 28 14.52 13.33 5.15
C GLU A 28 15.01 12.55 3.94
N GLY A 29 14.87 13.13 2.75
CA GLY A 29 15.27 12.50 1.51
C GLY A 29 14.28 11.48 0.96
N ASN A 30 13.17 11.24 1.64
CA ASN A 30 12.18 10.23 1.28
C ASN A 30 10.75 10.75 1.28
N SER A 31 10.55 12.00 0.90
CA SER A 31 9.19 12.55 0.81
C SER A 31 8.36 11.79 -0.21
N ALA A 32 7.16 11.39 0.18
CA ALA A 32 6.23 10.75 -0.74
C ALA A 32 5.74 11.75 -1.77
N SER A 33 5.86 11.42 -3.05
CA SER A 33 5.33 12.22 -4.15
C SER A 33 3.92 11.78 -4.51
N LYS A 34 3.59 10.52 -4.28
CA LYS A 34 2.26 9.96 -4.53
C LYS A 34 2.06 8.67 -3.73
N ILE A 35 0.81 8.36 -3.48
CA ILE A 35 0.39 7.14 -2.82
C ILE A 35 -0.11 6.17 -3.89
N VAL A 36 0.35 4.91 -3.81
CA VAL A 36 -0.04 3.86 -4.76
C VAL A 36 -0.96 2.89 -4.03
N THR A 37 -2.14 2.67 -4.59
CA THR A 37 -3.12 1.72 -4.06
C THR A 37 -3.84 1.05 -5.24
N ARG A 38 -4.72 0.08 -4.95
CA ARG A 38 -5.52 -0.54 -5.99
C ARG A 38 -6.97 -0.10 -5.94
N VAL A 39 -7.64 -0.18 -7.06
CA VAL A 39 -9.10 0.00 -7.11
C VAL A 39 -9.74 -1.13 -6.30
N GLY A 40 -10.66 -0.78 -5.42
CA GLY A 40 -11.30 -1.73 -4.52
C GLY A 40 -10.51 -2.04 -3.25
N GLY A 41 -9.39 -1.37 -3.03
CA GLY A 41 -8.61 -1.49 -1.79
C GLY A 41 -9.23 -0.74 -0.63
N ALA A 42 -8.50 -0.67 0.48
CA ALA A 42 -8.97 0.00 1.69
C ALA A 42 -9.20 1.49 1.44
N LYS A 43 -10.41 1.96 1.73
CA LYS A 43 -10.78 3.37 1.51
C LYS A 43 -9.98 4.34 2.36
N GLN A 44 -9.53 3.89 3.51
CA GLN A 44 -8.74 4.71 4.44
C GLN A 44 -7.41 5.15 3.83
N ILE A 45 -6.87 4.38 2.90
CA ILE A 45 -5.63 4.73 2.21
C ILE A 45 -5.82 6.01 1.40
N GLU A 46 -6.90 6.09 0.64
CA GLU A 46 -7.22 7.29 -0.14
C GLU A 46 -7.60 8.47 0.75
N ALA A 47 -8.29 8.20 1.85
CA ALA A 47 -8.63 9.24 2.82
C ALA A 47 -7.37 9.86 3.42
N TYR A 48 -6.38 9.04 3.75
CA TYR A 48 -5.09 9.53 4.23
C TYR A 48 -4.40 10.43 3.19
N ALA A 49 -4.32 9.95 1.95
CA ALA A 49 -3.67 10.70 0.87
C ALA A 49 -4.37 12.05 0.65
N GLN A 50 -5.70 12.05 0.65
CA GLN A 50 -6.50 13.26 0.49
C GLN A 50 -6.24 14.24 1.63
N ALA A 51 -6.20 13.74 2.87
CA ALA A 51 -5.96 14.58 4.04
C ALA A 51 -4.58 15.24 4.00
N ARG A 52 -3.62 14.64 3.33
CA ARG A 52 -2.25 15.16 3.21
C ARG A 52 -1.97 15.85 1.88
N GLY A 53 -2.96 15.95 0.99
CA GLY A 53 -2.79 16.58 -0.31
C GLY A 53 -1.88 15.81 -1.26
N LEU A 54 -1.78 14.48 -1.07
CA LEU A 54 -0.93 13.63 -1.90
C LEU A 54 -1.73 13.03 -3.07
N PRO A 55 -1.20 13.06 -4.29
CA PRO A 55 -1.83 12.37 -5.41
C PRO A 55 -1.93 10.87 -5.17
N VAL A 56 -2.99 10.25 -5.69
CA VAL A 56 -3.21 8.81 -5.59
C VAL A 56 -3.11 8.18 -6.98
N VAL A 57 -2.31 7.13 -7.09
CA VAL A 57 -2.27 6.29 -8.29
C VAL A 57 -3.00 5.00 -7.96
N ARG A 58 -4.06 4.73 -8.73
CA ARG A 58 -4.89 3.53 -8.55
C ARG A 58 -4.57 2.54 -9.65
N ILE A 59 -4.09 1.38 -9.24
CA ILE A 59 -3.86 0.28 -10.17
C ILE A 59 -5.14 -0.55 -10.22
N VAL A 60 -5.58 -0.90 -11.41
CA VAL A 60 -6.84 -1.61 -11.61
C VAL A 60 -6.58 -3.10 -11.75
N PRO A 61 -7.14 -3.95 -10.86
CA PRO A 61 -7.05 -5.40 -11.06
C PRO A 61 -7.80 -5.81 -12.31
N ASP A 62 -7.18 -6.64 -13.14
CA ASP A 62 -7.78 -7.13 -14.37
C ASP A 62 -8.41 -8.51 -14.14
N PHE A 63 -9.66 -8.51 -13.68
CA PHE A 63 -10.39 -9.74 -13.39
C PHE A 63 -10.74 -10.54 -14.65
N GLU A 64 -10.86 -9.87 -15.80
CA GLU A 64 -11.11 -10.57 -17.05
C GLU A 64 -9.93 -11.43 -17.49
N ALA A 65 -8.72 -10.86 -17.41
CA ALA A 65 -7.51 -11.55 -17.85
C ALA A 65 -7.03 -12.59 -16.84
N TYR A 66 -7.10 -12.27 -15.53
CA TYR A 66 -6.45 -13.07 -14.49
C TYR A 66 -7.40 -13.74 -13.51
N LYS A 67 -8.69 -13.43 -13.56
CA LYS A 67 -9.74 -14.04 -12.74
C LYS A 67 -9.36 -14.02 -11.25
N ASP A 68 -9.20 -15.20 -10.64
CA ASP A 68 -8.88 -15.33 -9.21
C ASP A 68 -7.47 -14.84 -8.86
N ARG A 69 -6.60 -14.63 -9.84
CA ARG A 69 -5.25 -14.10 -9.65
C ARG A 69 -5.15 -12.61 -9.92
N ALA A 70 -6.27 -11.94 -10.18
CA ALA A 70 -6.26 -10.52 -10.54
C ALA A 70 -5.67 -9.64 -9.44
N ILE A 71 -6.00 -9.91 -8.18
CA ILE A 71 -5.47 -9.14 -7.03
C ILE A 71 -3.97 -9.38 -6.89
N LEU A 72 -3.52 -10.63 -6.99
CA LEU A 72 -2.09 -10.95 -6.89
C LEU A 72 -1.29 -10.24 -7.98
N ASN A 73 -1.76 -10.29 -9.22
CA ASN A 73 -1.08 -9.60 -10.32
C ASN A 73 -1.09 -8.10 -10.15
N CYS A 74 -2.19 -7.54 -9.64
CA CYS A 74 -2.30 -6.12 -9.32
C CYS A 74 -1.26 -5.72 -8.26
N LEU A 75 -1.12 -6.50 -7.20
CA LEU A 75 -0.12 -6.24 -6.15
C LEU A 75 1.29 -6.27 -6.72
N ARG A 76 1.59 -7.20 -7.62
CA ARG A 76 2.89 -7.28 -8.28
C ARG A 76 3.18 -6.06 -9.14
N GLU A 77 2.20 -5.58 -9.89
CA GLU A 77 2.33 -4.35 -10.66
C GLU A 77 2.60 -3.15 -9.76
N MET A 78 1.89 -3.06 -8.63
CA MET A 78 2.07 -1.99 -7.67
C MET A 78 3.48 -2.00 -7.10
N VAL A 79 3.99 -3.17 -6.73
CA VAL A 79 5.34 -3.30 -6.17
C VAL A 79 6.40 -2.87 -7.19
N LEU A 80 6.24 -3.27 -8.46
CA LEU A 80 7.19 -2.89 -9.51
C LEU A 80 7.16 -1.40 -9.81
N TYR A 81 6.01 -0.76 -9.64
CA TYR A 81 5.85 0.67 -9.89
C TYR A 81 6.35 1.51 -8.71
N SER A 82 6.33 0.98 -7.50
CA SER A 82 6.55 1.73 -6.26
C SER A 82 8.00 1.69 -5.80
N ASP A 83 8.37 2.64 -4.96
CA ASP A 83 9.72 2.72 -4.38
C ASP A 83 9.78 2.14 -2.97
N VAL A 84 8.68 2.28 -2.22
CA VAL A 84 8.57 1.84 -0.82
C VAL A 84 7.19 1.24 -0.63
N MET A 85 7.10 0.21 0.19
CA MET A 85 5.83 -0.42 0.55
C MET A 85 5.63 -0.43 2.05
N VAL A 86 4.42 -0.10 2.49
CA VAL A 86 3.96 -0.20 3.88
C VAL A 86 2.81 -1.19 3.92
N ILE A 87 2.88 -2.17 4.82
CA ILE A 87 1.85 -3.20 4.95
C ILE A 87 1.26 -3.14 6.35
N PHE A 88 -0.06 -2.99 6.42
CA PHE A 88 -0.84 -3.14 7.64
C PHE A 88 -1.59 -4.47 7.63
N PRO A 89 -2.14 -4.93 8.76
CA PRO A 89 -2.91 -6.17 8.78
C PRO A 89 -4.03 -6.18 7.73
N GLY A 90 -4.16 -7.26 7.00
CA GLY A 90 -5.13 -7.36 5.90
C GLY A 90 -5.27 -8.76 5.34
N GLY A 91 -4.97 -9.78 6.14
CA GLY A 91 -5.19 -11.17 5.77
C GLY A 91 -4.37 -11.59 4.54
N PHE A 92 -5.05 -12.27 3.62
CA PHE A 92 -4.41 -12.86 2.45
C PHE A 92 -3.72 -11.81 1.55
N GLU A 93 -4.38 -10.69 1.32
CA GLU A 93 -3.83 -9.65 0.44
C GLU A 93 -2.54 -9.06 1.01
N SER A 94 -2.51 -8.78 2.32
CA SER A 94 -1.30 -8.26 2.97
C SER A 94 -0.17 -9.28 2.95
N MET A 95 -0.48 -10.56 3.11
CA MET A 95 0.52 -11.62 3.02
C MET A 95 1.10 -11.71 1.60
N GLU A 96 0.26 -11.67 0.58
CA GLU A 96 0.71 -11.73 -0.81
C GLU A 96 1.56 -10.50 -1.19
N ALA A 97 1.18 -9.32 -0.70
CA ALA A 97 1.96 -8.11 -0.89
C ALA A 97 3.34 -8.24 -0.24
N TYR A 98 3.40 -8.80 0.97
CA TYR A 98 4.67 -9.05 1.66
C TYR A 98 5.57 -9.95 0.84
N LEU A 99 5.04 -11.08 0.34
CA LEU A 99 5.81 -12.01 -0.47
C LEU A 99 6.32 -11.37 -1.76
N ALA A 100 5.49 -10.58 -2.43
CA ALA A 100 5.91 -9.86 -3.62
C ALA A 100 6.99 -8.84 -3.32
N GLY A 101 6.92 -8.17 -2.17
CA GLY A 101 7.93 -7.22 -1.74
C GLY A 101 9.26 -7.86 -1.45
N ILE A 102 9.27 -9.01 -0.77
CA ILE A 102 10.49 -9.78 -0.51
C ILE A 102 11.13 -10.22 -1.83
N GLU A 103 10.32 -10.74 -2.76
CA GLU A 103 10.79 -11.22 -4.05
C GLU A 103 11.43 -10.11 -4.89
N THR A 104 10.86 -8.92 -4.87
CA THR A 104 11.35 -7.78 -5.65
C THR A 104 12.38 -6.93 -4.90
N GLN A 105 12.61 -7.22 -3.63
CA GLN A 105 13.55 -6.49 -2.77
C GLN A 105 13.20 -4.99 -2.60
N ILE A 106 11.92 -4.66 -2.68
CA ILE A 106 11.45 -3.30 -2.40
C ILE A 106 11.71 -2.95 -0.93
N LYS A 107 11.92 -1.68 -0.63
CA LYS A 107 12.02 -1.23 0.76
C LYS A 107 10.67 -1.41 1.44
N LEU A 108 10.62 -2.22 2.49
CA LEU A 108 9.39 -2.72 3.09
C LEU A 108 9.30 -2.36 4.56
N TYR A 109 8.17 -1.77 4.94
CA TYR A 109 7.80 -1.55 6.34
C TYR A 109 6.60 -2.43 6.65
N ASP A 110 6.81 -3.47 7.44
CA ASP A 110 5.79 -4.47 7.75
C ASP A 110 5.23 -4.23 9.15
N PHE A 111 4.00 -3.73 9.22
CA PHE A 111 3.31 -3.44 10.48
C PHE A 111 2.22 -4.46 10.79
N ARG A 112 2.23 -5.63 10.14
CA ARG A 112 1.17 -6.63 10.37
C ARG A 112 1.16 -7.19 11.77
N GLY A 113 2.30 -7.19 12.45
CA GLY A 113 2.41 -7.66 13.82
C GLY A 113 2.17 -6.59 14.88
N MET A 114 1.90 -5.36 14.49
CA MET A 114 1.65 -4.24 15.40
C MET A 114 0.15 -4.11 15.65
N ILE A 115 -0.29 -4.51 16.80
CA ILE A 115 -1.70 -4.44 17.19
C ILE A 115 -1.87 -3.44 18.31
#